data_fcc433e63003af656ba0c59d7fabcaa5
#
_entry.id   fcc433e63003af656ba0c59d7fabcaa5
#
_cell.length_a   1.000
_cell.length_b   1.000
_cell.length_c   1.000
_cell.angle_alpha   90.00
_cell.angle_beta   90.00
_cell.angle_gamma   90.00
#
_symmetry.space_group_name_H-M   'P 1'
#
loop_
_entity.id
_entity.type
_entity.pdbx_description
1 polymer ?
#
loop_
_entity_poly.entity_id
_entity_poly.type
_entity_poly.pdbx_seq_one_letter_code
_entity_poly.pdbx_strand_id
1 'polypeptide(L)'
;MRLSIKYKLFLVIISAHFLVYLTMYNFGYYNFNKGFLEYISRIEERYVPSLVSNLERYYAHTGNWTTLGADIDIMSDLIRDSIESSIDPGLIAARQNLRPTPGFTANDWYYASEYSPARPYLHLLDARQNVIWGSAEAFSPLATLNPIEFNDITVGYLAVTSRQELSEQADLLFAEQQQEDFFQLAAFLVLVSALIAFPAATILTRPIRDVVGGTRALASGDYAVRLPTRGGDEVGQLAQDFNTLALTLEQNRSARQQWIADISHELRTPLSILQGELESVQDGIRPLNKDALDSLHAEVVHLNALVNDLHELSLTDMGALVYEKKQLNLTGIIEQSFEMHQPLAKKHDLKLSLEIDSSNPNKEIRMLGDANRLQQLFDNLLQNSCRYTDPGGDVRVLISENGNNPVVIEWFDSKPGVDVKDLGRLFDRLYRVDASRNRSKGGSGLGLAICQNIVQAHEGTITANHSPLGGLKVTIRFPRRPNQVA
;
A
#
# COMPACT_ATOMS: atom_id res chain seq x y z
N MET A 1 -14.16 2.17 -24.23
CA MET A 1 -14.67 1.70 -22.94
C MET A 1 -13.50 1.34 -22.03
N ARG A 2 -13.28 2.02 -20.88
CA ARG A 2 -12.18 1.68 -19.96
C ARG A 2 -12.65 0.53 -19.07
N LEU A 3 -12.08 -0.66 -19.24
CA LEU A 3 -12.31 -1.81 -18.37
C LEU A 3 -11.97 -1.45 -16.91
N SER A 4 -12.83 -1.83 -15.95
CA SER A 4 -12.55 -1.63 -14.54
C SER A 4 -11.34 -2.48 -14.09
N ILE A 5 -10.66 -2.08 -13.01
CA ILE A 5 -9.49 -2.77 -12.44
C ILE A 5 -9.81 -4.25 -12.18
N LYS A 6 -11.03 -4.56 -11.71
CA LYS A 6 -11.52 -5.93 -11.49
C LYS A 6 -11.38 -6.80 -12.75
N TYR A 7 -11.87 -6.32 -13.89
CA TYR A 7 -11.80 -7.10 -15.14
C TYR A 7 -10.38 -7.18 -15.70
N LYS A 8 -9.57 -6.14 -15.52
CA LYS A 8 -8.16 -6.20 -15.90
C LYS A 8 -7.40 -7.25 -15.10
N LEU A 9 -7.58 -7.27 -13.79
CA LEU A 9 -6.94 -8.24 -12.90
C LEU A 9 -7.40 -9.66 -13.21
N PHE A 10 -8.71 -9.86 -13.39
CA PHE A 10 -9.25 -11.15 -13.81
C PHE A 10 -8.65 -11.63 -15.14
N LEU A 11 -8.59 -10.76 -16.15
CA LEU A 11 -8.00 -11.08 -17.46
C LEU A 11 -6.51 -11.41 -17.36
N VAL A 12 -5.75 -10.70 -16.54
CA VAL A 12 -4.33 -11.00 -16.32
C VAL A 12 -4.16 -12.36 -15.69
N ILE A 13 -4.91 -12.66 -14.64
CA ILE A 13 -4.85 -13.96 -13.95
C ILE A 13 -5.22 -15.10 -14.89
N ILE A 14 -6.35 -14.98 -15.61
CA ILE A 14 -6.82 -16.04 -16.52
C ILE A 14 -5.86 -16.24 -17.70
N SER A 15 -5.30 -15.14 -18.25
CA SER A 15 -4.32 -15.22 -19.34
C SER A 15 -3.02 -15.89 -18.91
N ALA A 16 -2.55 -15.60 -17.70
CA ALA A 16 -1.37 -16.26 -17.13
C ALA A 16 -1.60 -17.76 -16.95
N HIS A 17 -2.74 -18.17 -16.40
CA HIS A 17 -3.08 -19.58 -16.26
C HIS A 17 -3.26 -20.27 -17.62
N PHE A 18 -3.93 -19.60 -18.57
CA PHE A 18 -4.09 -20.13 -19.91
C PHE A 18 -2.73 -20.37 -20.60
N LEU A 19 -1.79 -19.46 -20.44
CA LEU A 19 -0.43 -19.63 -20.98
C LEU A 19 0.30 -20.83 -20.36
N VAL A 20 0.17 -20.99 -19.03
CA VAL A 20 0.75 -22.14 -18.33
C VAL A 20 0.15 -23.44 -18.83
N TYR A 21 -1.20 -23.51 -18.95
CA TYR A 21 -1.87 -24.71 -19.45
C TYR A 21 -1.53 -25.00 -20.91
N LEU A 22 -1.42 -23.99 -21.76
CA LEU A 22 -1.01 -24.15 -23.15
C LEU A 22 0.43 -24.73 -23.23
N THR A 23 1.33 -24.23 -22.41
CA THR A 23 2.70 -24.73 -22.34
C THR A 23 2.73 -26.16 -21.84
N MET A 24 1.98 -26.46 -20.78
CA MET A 24 1.89 -27.81 -20.21
C MET A 24 1.27 -28.81 -21.18
N TYR A 25 0.23 -28.40 -21.91
CA TYR A 25 -0.40 -29.21 -22.96
C TYR A 25 0.62 -29.55 -24.05
N ASN A 26 1.30 -28.55 -24.61
CA ASN A 26 2.30 -28.80 -25.67
C ASN A 26 3.47 -29.65 -25.17
N PHE A 27 3.95 -29.41 -23.97
CA PHE A 27 5.03 -30.17 -23.36
C PHE A 27 4.58 -31.61 -23.08
N GLY A 28 3.37 -31.81 -22.55
CA GLY A 28 2.79 -33.13 -22.30
C GLY A 28 2.62 -33.95 -23.59
N TYR A 29 2.05 -33.30 -24.63
CA TYR A 29 1.88 -33.92 -25.94
C TYR A 29 3.21 -34.32 -26.58
N TYR A 30 4.20 -33.43 -26.57
CA TYR A 30 5.52 -33.73 -27.12
C TYR A 30 6.22 -34.88 -26.38
N ASN A 31 6.25 -34.86 -25.05
CA ASN A 31 6.89 -35.90 -24.26
C ASN A 31 6.13 -37.21 -24.33
N PHE A 32 4.81 -37.19 -24.42
CA PHE A 32 4.01 -38.39 -24.61
C PHE A 32 4.37 -39.07 -25.91
N ASN A 33 4.33 -38.38 -27.05
CA ASN A 33 4.64 -38.97 -28.34
C ASN A 33 6.06 -39.54 -28.38
N LYS A 34 7.04 -38.82 -27.84
CA LYS A 34 8.42 -39.29 -27.77
C LYS A 34 8.56 -40.54 -26.86
N GLY A 35 7.99 -40.46 -25.67
CA GLY A 35 8.07 -41.55 -24.69
C GLY A 35 7.32 -42.81 -25.15
N PHE A 36 6.22 -42.62 -25.88
CA PHE A 36 5.45 -43.74 -26.43
C PHE A 36 6.21 -44.46 -27.53
N LEU A 37 6.84 -43.75 -28.45
CA LEU A 37 7.70 -44.30 -29.46
C LEU A 37 8.90 -45.08 -28.86
N GLU A 38 9.56 -44.52 -27.86
CA GLU A 38 10.65 -45.18 -27.12
C GLU A 38 10.16 -46.44 -26.41
N TYR A 39 8.96 -46.41 -25.85
CA TYR A 39 8.34 -47.56 -25.18
C TYR A 39 8.09 -48.71 -26.17
N ILE A 40 7.50 -48.40 -27.34
CA ILE A 40 7.26 -49.38 -28.39
C ILE A 40 8.58 -49.99 -28.89
N SER A 41 9.58 -49.17 -29.18
CA SER A 41 10.91 -49.65 -29.62
C SER A 41 11.55 -50.59 -28.61
N ARG A 42 11.43 -50.31 -27.30
CA ARG A 42 11.94 -51.20 -26.26
C ARG A 42 11.20 -52.54 -26.18
N ILE A 43 9.90 -52.57 -26.47
CA ILE A 43 9.15 -53.81 -26.56
C ILE A 43 9.66 -54.64 -27.75
N GLU A 44 9.83 -53.99 -28.91
CA GLU A 44 10.36 -54.62 -30.12
C GLU A 44 11.75 -55.21 -29.88
N GLU A 45 12.67 -54.48 -29.28
CA GLU A 45 14.01 -54.98 -28.92
C GLU A 45 13.98 -56.20 -28.01
N ARG A 46 12.98 -56.37 -27.14
CA ARG A 46 12.87 -57.48 -26.23
C ARG A 46 12.36 -58.76 -26.87
N TYR A 47 11.35 -58.70 -27.78
CA TYR A 47 10.77 -59.91 -28.36
C TYR A 47 11.48 -60.32 -29.63
N VAL A 48 12.23 -59.48 -30.31
CA VAL A 48 12.98 -59.86 -31.55
C VAL A 48 13.92 -61.04 -31.35
N PRO A 49 14.74 -61.11 -30.29
CA PRO A 49 15.59 -62.32 -30.07
C PRO A 49 14.79 -63.59 -29.87
N SER A 50 13.64 -63.48 -29.16
CA SER A 50 12.74 -64.65 -28.97
C SER A 50 12.09 -65.08 -30.29
N LEU A 51 11.70 -64.10 -31.13
CA LEU A 51 11.14 -64.39 -32.44
C LEU A 51 12.18 -65.07 -33.38
N VAL A 52 13.42 -64.57 -33.38
CA VAL A 52 14.49 -65.16 -34.10
C VAL A 52 14.67 -66.63 -33.70
N SER A 53 14.71 -66.93 -32.39
CA SER A 53 14.83 -68.31 -31.87
C SER A 53 13.61 -69.18 -32.24
N ASN A 54 12.41 -68.62 -32.25
CA ASN A 54 11.21 -69.35 -32.70
C ASN A 54 11.25 -69.64 -34.21
N LEU A 55 11.75 -68.71 -35.02
CA LEU A 55 11.95 -68.92 -36.44
C LEU A 55 13.05 -69.98 -36.76
N GLU A 56 14.13 -69.99 -35.99
CA GLU A 56 15.16 -71.03 -36.08
C GLU A 56 14.55 -72.41 -35.78
N ARG A 57 13.78 -72.60 -34.74
CA ARG A 57 13.06 -73.81 -34.40
C ARG A 57 12.07 -74.23 -35.48
N TYR A 58 11.35 -73.26 -36.05
CA TYR A 58 10.43 -73.53 -37.14
C TYR A 58 11.16 -74.05 -38.38
N TYR A 59 12.28 -73.38 -38.77
CA TYR A 59 13.09 -73.83 -39.89
C TYR A 59 13.71 -75.22 -39.66
N ALA A 60 14.15 -75.54 -38.44
CA ALA A 60 14.69 -76.84 -38.07
C ALA A 60 13.67 -77.98 -38.24
N HIS A 61 12.36 -77.68 -38.05
CA HIS A 61 11.30 -78.67 -38.25
C HIS A 61 10.83 -78.78 -39.70
N THR A 62 10.77 -77.68 -40.43
CA THR A 62 10.18 -77.69 -41.79
C THR A 62 11.21 -77.75 -42.92
N GLY A 63 12.46 -77.38 -42.66
CA GLY A 63 13.55 -77.32 -43.62
C GLY A 63 13.43 -76.24 -44.70
N ASN A 64 12.36 -75.45 -44.70
CA ASN A 64 12.15 -74.34 -45.67
C ASN A 64 11.17 -73.30 -45.16
N TRP A 65 11.07 -72.15 -45.86
CA TRP A 65 10.19 -71.05 -45.56
C TRP A 65 8.85 -71.03 -46.32
N THR A 66 8.58 -72.05 -47.15
CA THR A 66 7.50 -72.06 -48.14
C THR A 66 6.13 -71.98 -47.52
N THR A 67 5.88 -72.69 -46.45
CA THR A 67 4.61 -72.68 -45.72
C THR A 67 4.41 -71.37 -44.92
N LEU A 68 5.46 -70.84 -44.34
CA LEU A 68 5.41 -69.62 -43.59
C LEU A 68 5.18 -68.40 -44.48
N GLY A 69 5.74 -68.36 -45.70
CA GLY A 69 5.48 -67.33 -46.70
C GLY A 69 4.05 -67.36 -47.29
N ALA A 70 3.38 -68.51 -47.23
CA ALA A 70 2.04 -68.74 -47.76
C ALA A 70 0.90 -68.54 -46.73
N ASP A 71 1.20 -68.71 -45.44
CA ASP A 71 0.22 -68.69 -44.35
C ASP A 71 0.57 -67.56 -43.33
N ILE A 72 -0.28 -66.53 -43.33
CA ILE A 72 -0.12 -65.34 -42.46
C ILE A 72 -0.34 -65.73 -40.98
N ASP A 73 -1.16 -66.71 -40.68
CA ASP A 73 -1.54 -67.06 -39.30
C ASP A 73 -0.34 -67.69 -38.57
N ILE A 74 0.50 -68.47 -39.25
CA ILE A 74 1.72 -69.07 -38.65
C ILE A 74 2.70 -68.02 -38.16
N MET A 75 2.96 -67.02 -38.96
CA MET A 75 3.85 -65.90 -38.55
C MET A 75 3.27 -65.07 -37.42
N SER A 76 1.96 -64.86 -37.46
CA SER A 76 1.24 -64.12 -36.39
C SER A 76 1.31 -64.88 -35.05
N ASP A 77 1.15 -66.16 -35.04
CA ASP A 77 1.31 -67.06 -33.86
C ASP A 77 2.74 -67.01 -33.31
N LEU A 78 3.76 -67.13 -34.18
CA LEU A 78 5.17 -67.07 -33.77
C LEU A 78 5.51 -65.67 -33.13
N ILE A 79 4.96 -64.59 -33.68
CA ILE A 79 5.15 -63.27 -33.11
C ILE A 79 4.45 -63.17 -31.74
N ARG A 80 3.21 -63.69 -31.63
CA ARG A 80 2.45 -63.65 -30.37
C ARG A 80 3.19 -64.39 -29.28
N ASP A 81 3.61 -65.62 -29.53
CA ASP A 81 4.37 -66.46 -28.59
C ASP A 81 5.71 -65.83 -28.18
N SER A 82 6.34 -65.12 -29.10
CA SER A 82 7.57 -64.35 -28.82
C SER A 82 7.34 -63.13 -27.91
N ILE A 83 6.26 -62.44 -28.11
CA ILE A 83 5.87 -61.32 -27.24
C ILE A 83 5.49 -61.84 -25.85
N GLU A 84 4.64 -62.88 -25.74
CA GLU A 84 4.24 -63.47 -24.48
C GLU A 84 5.40 -64.00 -23.66
N SER A 85 6.38 -64.68 -24.32
CA SER A 85 7.58 -65.12 -23.64
C SER A 85 8.54 -64.05 -23.19
N SER A 86 8.41 -62.81 -23.75
CA SER A 86 9.29 -61.67 -23.45
C SER A 86 8.74 -60.76 -22.36
N ILE A 87 7.46 -60.91 -21.96
CA ILE A 87 6.82 -60.13 -20.91
C ILE A 87 7.16 -60.76 -19.55
N ASP A 88 7.59 -59.91 -18.60
CA ASP A 88 7.86 -60.33 -17.22
C ASP A 88 6.59 -60.95 -16.59
N PRO A 89 6.64 -62.21 -16.07
CA PRO A 89 5.52 -62.86 -15.42
C PRO A 89 4.91 -62.05 -14.26
N GLY A 90 5.71 -61.20 -13.58
CA GLY A 90 5.23 -60.30 -12.54
C GLY A 90 4.32 -59.19 -13.05
N LEU A 91 4.56 -58.71 -14.26
CA LEU A 91 3.72 -57.74 -14.96
C LEU A 91 2.39 -58.36 -15.41
N ILE A 92 2.39 -59.62 -15.82
CA ILE A 92 1.17 -60.36 -16.19
C ILE A 92 0.27 -60.55 -14.96
N ALA A 93 0.84 -60.93 -13.80
CA ALA A 93 0.10 -61.07 -12.55
C ALA A 93 -0.45 -59.74 -11.99
N ALA A 94 0.32 -58.66 -12.09
CA ALA A 94 -0.13 -57.33 -11.71
C ALA A 94 -1.28 -56.82 -12.61
N ARG A 95 -1.29 -57.21 -13.87
CA ARG A 95 -2.28 -56.84 -14.88
C ARG A 95 -3.65 -57.50 -14.64
N GLN A 96 -3.68 -58.72 -14.11
CA GLN A 96 -4.94 -59.44 -13.75
C GLN A 96 -5.64 -58.79 -12.55
N ASN A 97 -4.94 -58.00 -11.75
CA ASN A 97 -5.48 -57.30 -10.58
C ASN A 97 -5.90 -55.82 -10.82
N LEU A 98 -5.59 -55.26 -12.00
CA LEU A 98 -6.05 -53.92 -12.39
C LEU A 98 -7.46 -54.03 -12.97
N ARG A 99 -8.44 -53.37 -12.31
CA ARG A 99 -9.80 -53.24 -12.86
C ARG A 99 -9.70 -52.59 -14.23
N PRO A 100 -10.39 -53.12 -15.26
CA PRO A 100 -10.41 -52.49 -16.57
C PRO A 100 -11.06 -51.13 -16.47
N THR A 101 -10.36 -50.10 -16.92
CA THR A 101 -10.96 -48.79 -17.16
C THR A 101 -12.03 -48.94 -18.24
N PRO A 102 -13.25 -48.36 -18.05
CA PRO A 102 -14.30 -48.46 -19.07
C PRO A 102 -13.82 -47.80 -20.36
N GLY A 103 -13.65 -48.57 -21.41
CA GLY A 103 -13.38 -48.10 -22.75
C GLY A 103 -12.18 -48.66 -23.49
N PHE A 104 -11.12 -49.12 -22.79
CA PHE A 104 -9.96 -49.65 -23.47
C PHE A 104 -9.20 -50.63 -22.54
N THR A 105 -9.19 -51.90 -22.87
CA THR A 105 -8.35 -52.88 -22.17
C THR A 105 -7.02 -53.01 -22.90
N ALA A 106 -5.94 -53.28 -22.19
CA ALA A 106 -4.69 -53.58 -22.83
C ALA A 106 -4.76 -54.86 -23.70
N ASN A 107 -5.84 -55.64 -23.56
CA ASN A 107 -6.19 -56.74 -24.48
C ASN A 107 -6.71 -56.15 -25.81
N ASP A 108 -7.51 -55.08 -25.77
CA ASP A 108 -8.04 -54.48 -27.01
C ASP A 108 -6.90 -53.89 -27.85
N TRP A 109 -5.85 -53.40 -27.21
CA TRP A 109 -4.63 -52.97 -27.90
C TRP A 109 -3.85 -54.12 -28.51
N TYR A 110 -3.82 -55.25 -27.82
CA TYR A 110 -3.18 -56.48 -28.25
C TYR A 110 -3.95 -57.14 -29.38
N TYR A 111 -5.29 -57.18 -29.33
CA TYR A 111 -6.18 -57.79 -30.33
C TYR A 111 -6.47 -56.86 -31.52
N ALA A 112 -6.43 -55.54 -31.37
CA ALA A 112 -6.54 -54.63 -32.51
C ALA A 112 -5.37 -54.78 -33.50
N SER A 113 -4.21 -55.28 -33.03
CA SER A 113 -3.10 -55.67 -33.89
C SER A 113 -3.27 -57.05 -34.59
N GLU A 114 -4.32 -57.84 -34.20
CA GLU A 114 -4.57 -59.17 -34.72
C GLU A 114 -5.11 -59.15 -36.17
N TYR A 115 -5.59 -57.98 -36.64
CA TYR A 115 -6.17 -57.87 -37.98
C TYR A 115 -5.35 -57.08 -39.02
N SER A 116 -4.11 -56.72 -38.71
CA SER A 116 -3.26 -56.06 -39.71
C SER A 116 -2.29 -57.08 -40.34
N PRO A 117 -2.53 -57.52 -41.59
CA PRO A 117 -1.73 -58.54 -42.25
C PRO A 117 -0.33 -58.07 -42.66
N ALA A 118 0.03 -56.86 -42.39
CA ALA A 118 1.36 -56.33 -42.66
C ALA A 118 1.81 -55.42 -41.52
N ARG A 119 2.58 -55.96 -40.59
CA ARG A 119 3.39 -55.12 -39.71
C ARG A 119 4.52 -54.53 -40.57
N PRO A 120 4.45 -53.28 -40.99
CA PRO A 120 5.34 -52.71 -42.02
C PRO A 120 6.81 -52.61 -41.58
N TYR A 121 7.10 -52.97 -40.32
CA TYR A 121 8.42 -52.89 -39.72
C TYR A 121 9.11 -54.24 -39.54
N LEU A 122 8.41 -55.35 -39.75
CA LEU A 122 8.97 -56.69 -39.69
C LEU A 122 8.92 -57.36 -41.06
N HIS A 123 10.04 -57.86 -41.51
CA HIS A 123 10.12 -58.65 -42.73
C HIS A 123 10.95 -59.87 -42.51
N LEU A 124 10.52 -61.06 -43.00
CA LEU A 124 11.33 -62.22 -43.06
C LEU A 124 11.95 -62.33 -44.48
N LEU A 125 13.24 -62.41 -44.50
CA LEU A 125 14.02 -62.51 -45.73
C LEU A 125 14.67 -63.90 -45.85
N ASP A 126 14.86 -64.35 -47.06
CA ASP A 126 15.68 -65.61 -47.33
C ASP A 126 17.20 -65.27 -47.17
N ALA A 127 18.00 -66.30 -47.30
CA ALA A 127 19.48 -66.22 -47.23
C ALA A 127 20.06 -65.29 -48.30
N ARG A 128 19.29 -64.95 -49.36
CA ARG A 128 19.66 -64.01 -50.43
C ARG A 128 19.04 -62.63 -50.21
N GLN A 129 18.41 -62.40 -49.07
CA GLN A 129 17.73 -61.20 -48.72
C GLN A 129 16.49 -60.88 -49.55
N ASN A 130 15.86 -61.83 -50.21
CA ASN A 130 14.55 -61.63 -50.82
C ASN A 130 13.46 -61.77 -49.76
N VAL A 131 12.42 -60.89 -49.86
CA VAL A 131 11.29 -60.88 -48.90
C VAL A 131 10.47 -62.16 -49.02
N ILE A 132 10.38 -62.97 -47.97
CA ILE A 132 9.55 -64.17 -47.84
C ILE A 132 8.19 -63.83 -47.23
N TRP A 133 8.21 -62.97 -46.22
CA TRP A 133 7.01 -62.47 -45.53
C TRP A 133 7.13 -61.00 -45.22
N GLY A 134 6.01 -60.27 -45.29
CA GLY A 134 5.94 -58.80 -45.18
C GLY A 134 5.76 -58.14 -46.53
N SER A 135 5.47 -56.80 -46.53
CA SER A 135 5.31 -56.06 -47.75
C SER A 135 6.66 -55.69 -48.38
N ALA A 136 6.94 -56.17 -49.59
CA ALA A 136 8.17 -55.82 -50.30
C ALA A 136 8.30 -54.32 -50.58
N GLU A 137 7.16 -53.60 -50.71
CA GLU A 137 7.13 -52.13 -50.92
C GLU A 137 7.47 -51.37 -49.66
N ALA A 138 7.20 -51.95 -48.45
CA ALA A 138 7.46 -51.32 -47.14
C ALA A 138 8.85 -51.71 -46.59
N PHE A 139 9.61 -52.54 -47.25
CA PHE A 139 10.96 -52.93 -46.81
C PHE A 139 11.92 -51.73 -46.90
N SER A 140 12.51 -51.37 -45.78
CA SER A 140 13.49 -50.30 -45.70
C SER A 140 14.91 -50.83 -45.81
N PRO A 141 15.77 -50.26 -46.65
CA PRO A 141 17.20 -50.60 -46.68
C PRO A 141 17.94 -50.31 -45.36
N LEU A 142 17.33 -49.52 -44.45
CA LEU A 142 17.85 -49.15 -43.14
C LEU A 142 17.41 -50.15 -42.04
N ALA A 143 16.71 -51.22 -42.38
CA ALA A 143 16.29 -52.23 -41.41
C ALA A 143 17.49 -52.95 -40.78
N THR A 144 17.39 -53.18 -39.45
CA THR A 144 18.36 -54.00 -38.74
C THR A 144 18.12 -55.49 -39.11
N LEU A 145 19.11 -56.12 -39.67
CA LEU A 145 19.04 -57.54 -40.07
C LEU A 145 19.49 -58.43 -38.91
N ASN A 146 18.61 -59.26 -38.39
CA ASN A 146 18.91 -60.28 -37.38
C ASN A 146 19.02 -61.63 -38.09
N PRO A 147 20.22 -62.25 -38.13
CA PRO A 147 20.40 -63.51 -38.83
C PRO A 147 19.61 -64.62 -38.13
N ILE A 148 19.05 -65.52 -38.94
CA ILE A 148 18.40 -66.74 -38.49
C ILE A 148 19.32 -67.87 -38.92
N GLU A 149 19.82 -68.66 -37.95
CA GLU A 149 20.87 -69.66 -38.20
C GLU A 149 20.33 -71.08 -37.97
N PHE A 150 20.77 -71.98 -38.84
CA PHE A 150 20.54 -73.43 -38.69
C PHE A 150 21.81 -74.18 -39.05
N ASN A 151 22.33 -74.94 -38.10
CA ASN A 151 23.61 -75.66 -38.22
C ASN A 151 24.79 -74.77 -38.67
N ASP A 152 24.95 -73.62 -38.04
CA ASP A 152 25.95 -72.60 -38.35
C ASP A 152 25.84 -71.97 -39.75
N ILE A 153 24.73 -72.18 -40.43
CA ILE A 153 24.44 -71.60 -41.76
C ILE A 153 23.29 -70.60 -41.61
N THR A 154 23.46 -69.36 -42.09
CA THR A 154 22.39 -68.37 -42.13
C THR A 154 21.36 -68.74 -43.18
N VAL A 155 20.15 -69.11 -42.76
CA VAL A 155 19.05 -69.61 -43.60
C VAL A 155 18.03 -68.49 -43.95
N GLY A 156 18.15 -67.34 -43.28
CA GLY A 156 17.31 -66.13 -43.50
C GLY A 156 17.66 -64.98 -42.55
N TYR A 157 16.95 -63.95 -42.67
CA TYR A 157 17.07 -62.78 -41.80
C TYR A 157 15.70 -62.28 -41.36
N LEU A 158 15.60 -61.89 -40.08
CA LEU A 158 14.50 -61.06 -39.59
C LEU A 158 14.91 -59.64 -39.70
N ALA A 159 14.34 -58.88 -40.65
CA ALA A 159 14.56 -57.43 -40.79
C ALA A 159 13.59 -56.68 -39.94
N VAL A 160 14.11 -55.79 -39.12
CA VAL A 160 13.34 -54.90 -38.20
C VAL A 160 13.63 -53.46 -38.56
N THR A 161 12.63 -52.72 -38.95
CA THR A 161 12.74 -51.30 -39.24
C THR A 161 12.35 -50.52 -37.99
N SER A 162 13.26 -49.68 -37.46
CA SER A 162 12.94 -48.82 -36.31
C SER A 162 11.81 -47.86 -36.65
N ARG A 163 10.79 -47.77 -35.79
CA ARG A 163 9.65 -46.87 -35.98
C ARG A 163 10.08 -45.41 -35.69
N GLN A 164 9.88 -44.53 -36.65
CA GLN A 164 10.10 -43.10 -36.49
C GLN A 164 8.82 -42.31 -36.26
N GLU A 165 7.67 -42.87 -36.64
CA GLU A 165 6.35 -42.26 -36.53
C GLU A 165 5.30 -43.28 -36.11
N LEU A 166 4.20 -42.81 -35.51
CA LEU A 166 3.02 -43.60 -35.20
C LEU A 166 2.28 -43.90 -36.51
N SER A 167 2.31 -45.11 -36.99
CA SER A 167 1.77 -45.52 -38.28
C SER A 167 0.65 -46.55 -38.21
N GLU A 168 0.54 -47.27 -37.12
CA GLU A 168 -0.57 -48.20 -36.91
C GLU A 168 -1.85 -47.51 -36.45
N GLN A 169 -3.00 -47.99 -36.92
CA GLN A 169 -4.31 -47.41 -36.62
C GLN A 169 -4.59 -47.41 -35.12
N ALA A 170 -4.14 -48.42 -34.38
CA ALA A 170 -4.28 -48.49 -32.92
C ALA A 170 -3.44 -47.42 -32.19
N ASP A 171 -2.22 -47.17 -32.67
CA ASP A 171 -1.33 -46.17 -32.13
C ASP A 171 -1.90 -44.73 -32.31
N LEU A 172 -2.49 -44.49 -33.52
CA LEU A 172 -3.13 -43.21 -33.84
C LEU A 172 -4.40 -43.01 -33.03
N LEU A 173 -5.25 -44.00 -32.86
CA LEU A 173 -6.46 -43.92 -32.03
C LEU A 173 -6.13 -43.66 -30.57
N PHE A 174 -5.07 -44.35 -30.05
CA PHE A 174 -4.62 -44.11 -28.67
C PHE A 174 -4.07 -42.68 -28.48
N ALA A 175 -3.29 -42.17 -29.44
CA ALA A 175 -2.79 -40.82 -29.41
C ALA A 175 -3.93 -39.77 -29.50
N GLU A 176 -4.92 -40.02 -30.34
CA GLU A 176 -6.11 -39.14 -30.44
C GLU A 176 -6.92 -39.12 -29.13
N GLN A 177 -7.18 -40.28 -28.52
CA GLN A 177 -7.88 -40.35 -27.25
C GLN A 177 -7.11 -39.66 -26.15
N GLN A 178 -5.81 -39.81 -26.06
CA GLN A 178 -4.95 -39.17 -25.10
C GLN A 178 -4.94 -37.63 -25.30
N GLN A 179 -5.01 -37.18 -26.55
CA GLN A 179 -5.13 -35.74 -26.88
C GLN A 179 -6.45 -35.17 -26.40
N GLU A 180 -7.57 -35.89 -26.59
CA GLU A 180 -8.87 -35.49 -26.07
C GLU A 180 -8.88 -35.38 -24.55
N ASP A 181 -8.29 -36.35 -23.86
CA ASP A 181 -8.19 -36.33 -22.40
C ASP A 181 -7.35 -35.15 -21.88
N PHE A 182 -6.22 -34.87 -22.53
CA PHE A 182 -5.44 -33.65 -22.22
C PHE A 182 -6.22 -32.36 -22.46
N PHE A 183 -7.00 -32.31 -23.55
CA PHE A 183 -7.83 -31.13 -23.84
C PHE A 183 -8.94 -30.95 -22.80
N GLN A 184 -9.62 -32.04 -22.41
CA GLN A 184 -10.66 -32.00 -21.38
C GLN A 184 -10.09 -31.57 -20.04
N LEU A 185 -8.94 -32.12 -19.64
CA LEU A 185 -8.24 -31.72 -18.43
C LEU A 185 -7.87 -30.23 -18.46
N ALA A 186 -7.30 -29.76 -19.57
CA ALA A 186 -6.94 -28.35 -19.73
C ALA A 186 -8.16 -27.43 -19.65
N ALA A 187 -9.26 -27.79 -20.30
CA ALA A 187 -10.53 -27.06 -20.26
C ALA A 187 -11.11 -27.01 -18.83
N PHE A 188 -11.07 -28.12 -18.11
CA PHE A 188 -11.50 -28.20 -16.71
C PHE A 188 -10.63 -27.28 -15.81
N LEU A 189 -9.32 -27.31 -15.96
CA LEU A 189 -8.41 -26.47 -15.17
C LEU A 189 -8.60 -24.98 -15.45
N VAL A 190 -8.86 -24.60 -16.71
CA VAL A 190 -9.20 -23.20 -17.07
C VAL A 190 -10.50 -22.76 -16.40
N LEU A 191 -11.53 -23.64 -16.41
CA LEU A 191 -12.80 -23.37 -15.76
C LEU A 191 -12.64 -23.16 -14.25
N VAL A 192 -11.90 -24.04 -13.57
CA VAL A 192 -11.60 -23.93 -12.13
C VAL A 192 -10.80 -22.65 -11.84
N SER A 193 -9.81 -22.33 -12.67
CA SER A 193 -9.07 -21.08 -12.55
C SER A 193 -9.97 -19.85 -12.67
N ALA A 194 -10.90 -19.84 -13.61
CA ALA A 194 -11.85 -18.73 -13.78
C ALA A 194 -12.79 -18.60 -12.56
N LEU A 195 -13.24 -19.73 -12.02
CA LEU A 195 -14.12 -19.78 -10.84
C LEU A 195 -13.42 -19.20 -9.59
N ILE A 196 -12.12 -19.41 -9.45
CA ILE A 196 -11.33 -18.88 -8.33
C ILE A 196 -10.87 -17.42 -8.59
N ALA A 197 -10.43 -17.12 -9.80
CA ALA A 197 -9.88 -15.80 -10.15
C ALA A 197 -10.91 -14.67 -10.07
N PHE A 198 -12.17 -14.92 -10.41
CA PHE A 198 -13.22 -13.90 -10.39
C PHE A 198 -13.58 -13.42 -8.97
N PRO A 199 -13.84 -14.28 -7.98
CA PRO A 199 -13.99 -13.87 -6.59
C PRO A 199 -12.75 -13.19 -6.03
N ALA A 200 -11.55 -13.75 -6.26
CA ALA A 200 -10.29 -13.18 -5.81
C ALA A 200 -10.09 -11.75 -6.34
N ALA A 201 -10.29 -11.52 -7.64
CA ALA A 201 -10.23 -10.19 -8.23
C ALA A 201 -11.27 -9.23 -7.62
N THR A 202 -12.43 -9.74 -7.21
CA THR A 202 -13.48 -8.93 -6.58
C THR A 202 -13.10 -8.53 -5.15
N ILE A 203 -12.60 -9.49 -4.37
CA ILE A 203 -12.18 -9.28 -2.97
C ILE A 203 -11.04 -8.26 -2.92
N LEU A 204 -10.03 -8.42 -3.77
CA LEU A 204 -8.85 -7.52 -3.80
C LEU A 204 -9.17 -6.11 -4.32
N THR A 205 -10.14 -5.96 -5.24
CA THR A 205 -10.41 -4.64 -5.84
C THR A 205 -11.49 -3.85 -5.12
N ARG A 206 -12.35 -4.50 -4.31
CA ARG A 206 -13.44 -3.84 -3.58
C ARG A 206 -12.93 -2.77 -2.61
N PRO A 207 -11.97 -3.03 -1.71
CA PRO A 207 -11.48 -2.02 -0.78
C PRO A 207 -10.83 -0.82 -1.49
N ILE A 208 -10.09 -1.06 -2.56
CA ILE A 208 -9.48 0.02 -3.37
C ILE A 208 -10.57 0.94 -3.97
N ARG A 209 -11.67 0.35 -4.41
CA ARG A 209 -12.81 1.12 -4.93
C ARG A 209 -13.48 1.95 -3.85
N ASP A 210 -13.59 1.41 -2.63
CA ASP A 210 -14.14 2.11 -1.47
C ASP A 210 -13.27 3.34 -1.13
N VAL A 211 -11.94 3.20 -1.15
CA VAL A 211 -11.00 4.33 -0.97
C VAL A 211 -11.19 5.39 -2.07
N VAL A 212 -11.29 4.97 -3.33
CA VAL A 212 -11.54 5.92 -4.45
C VAL A 212 -12.88 6.64 -4.29
N GLY A 213 -13.92 5.92 -3.84
CA GLY A 213 -15.22 6.50 -3.53
C GLY A 213 -15.14 7.51 -2.39
N GLY A 214 -14.50 7.14 -1.29
CA GLY A 214 -14.28 8.00 -0.13
C GLY A 214 -13.49 9.26 -0.48
N THR A 215 -12.43 9.11 -1.28
CA THR A 215 -11.62 10.27 -1.72
C THR A 215 -12.43 11.26 -2.55
N ARG A 216 -13.37 10.78 -3.38
CA ARG A 216 -14.28 11.65 -4.14
C ARG A 216 -15.27 12.36 -3.24
N ALA A 217 -15.84 11.65 -2.25
CA ALA A 217 -16.72 12.23 -1.26
C ALA A 217 -15.99 13.32 -0.46
N LEU A 218 -14.76 13.02 -0.01
CA LEU A 218 -13.90 13.99 0.69
C LEU A 218 -13.61 15.22 -0.16
N ALA A 219 -13.28 15.05 -1.44
CA ALA A 219 -13.03 16.14 -2.39
C ALA A 219 -14.30 16.99 -2.67
N SER A 220 -15.50 16.42 -2.54
CA SER A 220 -16.76 17.17 -2.63
C SER A 220 -17.18 17.85 -1.32
N GLY A 221 -16.36 17.73 -0.27
CA GLY A 221 -16.59 18.40 1.03
C GLY A 221 -17.34 17.56 2.05
N ASP A 222 -17.59 16.27 1.79
CA ASP A 222 -18.13 15.34 2.78
C ASP A 222 -16.97 14.74 3.60
N TYR A 223 -16.64 15.44 4.69
CA TYR A 223 -15.58 15.02 5.60
C TYR A 223 -16.05 13.99 6.67
N ALA A 224 -17.35 13.73 6.73
CA ALA A 224 -17.91 12.73 7.64
C ALA A 224 -17.76 11.29 7.13
N VAL A 225 -17.38 11.10 5.85
CA VAL A 225 -17.15 9.81 5.24
C VAL A 225 -16.07 9.03 5.99
N ARG A 226 -16.36 7.73 6.26
CA ARG A 226 -15.40 6.80 6.89
C ARG A 226 -15.38 5.49 6.12
N LEU A 227 -14.18 4.98 5.92
CA LEU A 227 -13.95 3.69 5.27
C LEU A 227 -13.92 2.57 6.32
N PRO A 228 -14.45 1.40 6.00
CA PRO A 228 -14.34 0.23 6.88
C PRO A 228 -12.89 -0.23 6.94
N THR A 229 -12.34 -0.28 8.14
CA THR A 229 -10.97 -0.78 8.40
C THR A 229 -11.00 -2.30 8.57
N ARG A 230 -11.13 -3.03 7.47
CA ARG A 230 -11.16 -4.49 7.45
C ARG A 230 -9.83 -5.02 6.96
N GLY A 231 -9.23 -5.94 7.72
CA GLY A 231 -7.93 -6.53 7.40
C GLY A 231 -6.76 -5.83 8.09
N GLY A 232 -5.66 -6.58 8.31
CA GLY A 232 -4.40 -6.09 8.84
C GLY A 232 -3.33 -5.92 7.75
N ASP A 233 -3.76 -5.79 6.49
CA ASP A 233 -2.91 -5.61 5.32
C ASP A 233 -2.70 -4.12 4.97
N GLU A 234 -1.94 -3.85 3.93
CA GLU A 234 -1.63 -2.49 3.48
C GLU A 234 -2.88 -1.71 3.07
N VAL A 235 -3.93 -2.40 2.63
CA VAL A 235 -5.19 -1.76 2.23
C VAL A 235 -6.01 -1.36 3.46
N GLY A 236 -5.97 -2.18 4.52
CA GLY A 236 -6.53 -1.84 5.83
C GLY A 236 -5.83 -0.62 6.45
N GLN A 237 -4.50 -0.56 6.35
CA GLN A 237 -3.72 0.59 6.79
C GLN A 237 -4.09 1.86 6.00
N LEU A 238 -4.20 1.77 4.68
CA LEU A 238 -4.62 2.89 3.82
C LEU A 238 -6.02 3.42 4.21
N ALA A 239 -6.94 2.53 4.59
CA ALA A 239 -8.27 2.93 5.05
C ALA A 239 -8.19 3.67 6.42
N GLN A 240 -7.29 3.27 7.32
CA GLN A 240 -7.04 3.97 8.58
C GLN A 240 -6.45 5.35 8.35
N ASP A 241 -5.43 5.46 7.48
CA ASP A 241 -4.79 6.73 7.14
C ASP A 241 -5.79 7.69 6.49
N PHE A 242 -6.64 7.17 5.59
CA PHE A 242 -7.75 7.93 5.02
C PHE A 242 -8.72 8.45 6.09
N ASN A 243 -9.13 7.60 7.04
CA ASN A 243 -10.04 8.00 8.11
C ASN A 243 -9.42 9.06 9.03
N THR A 244 -8.12 8.96 9.30
CA THR A 244 -7.37 9.97 10.05
C THR A 244 -7.34 11.30 9.31
N LEU A 245 -7.08 11.30 8.00
CA LEU A 245 -7.12 12.49 7.16
C LEU A 245 -8.53 13.12 7.14
N ALA A 246 -9.57 12.30 6.96
CA ALA A 246 -10.95 12.75 6.95
C ALA A 246 -11.33 13.42 8.28
N LEU A 247 -10.94 12.80 9.42
CA LEU A 247 -11.17 13.36 10.75
C LEU A 247 -10.46 14.71 10.94
N THR A 248 -9.20 14.80 10.51
CA THR A 248 -8.42 16.04 10.60
C THR A 248 -9.06 17.17 9.78
N LEU A 249 -9.52 16.88 8.57
CA LEU A 249 -10.21 17.86 7.71
C LEU A 249 -11.56 18.28 8.30
N GLU A 250 -12.32 17.35 8.88
CA GLU A 250 -13.57 17.64 9.56
C GLU A 250 -13.37 18.58 10.77
N GLN A 251 -12.37 18.27 11.61
CA GLN A 251 -11.98 19.10 12.75
C GLN A 251 -11.53 20.49 12.31
N ASN A 252 -10.68 20.58 11.29
CA ASN A 252 -10.22 21.85 10.74
C ASN A 252 -11.38 22.71 10.19
N ARG A 253 -12.32 22.08 9.47
CA ARG A 253 -13.51 22.76 8.98
C ARG A 253 -14.37 23.30 10.13
N SER A 254 -14.65 22.46 11.13
CA SER A 254 -15.46 22.83 12.28
C SER A 254 -14.80 23.96 13.07
N ALA A 255 -13.50 23.87 13.33
CA ALA A 255 -12.73 24.92 13.98
C ALA A 255 -12.78 26.25 13.20
N ARG A 256 -12.66 26.17 11.85
CA ARG A 256 -12.73 27.34 10.98
C ARG A 256 -14.14 27.98 11.00
N GLN A 257 -15.20 27.18 11.00
CA GLN A 257 -16.57 27.65 11.08
C GLN A 257 -16.85 28.34 12.43
N GLN A 258 -16.41 27.72 13.52
CA GLN A 258 -16.51 28.30 14.84
C GLN A 258 -15.76 29.65 14.91
N TRP A 259 -14.54 29.71 14.41
CA TRP A 259 -13.74 30.92 14.38
C TRP A 259 -14.42 32.07 13.63
N ILE A 260 -15.03 31.81 12.46
CA ILE A 260 -15.78 32.82 11.70
C ILE A 260 -16.99 33.32 12.51
N ALA A 261 -17.69 32.44 13.21
CA ALA A 261 -18.81 32.80 14.06
C ALA A 261 -18.35 33.70 15.24
N ASP A 262 -17.27 33.31 15.90
CA ASP A 262 -16.71 34.05 17.04
C ASP A 262 -16.21 35.43 16.62
N ILE A 263 -15.50 35.58 15.49
CA ILE A 263 -15.11 36.89 14.91
C ILE A 263 -16.33 37.75 14.68
N SER A 264 -17.38 37.19 14.08
CA SER A 264 -18.60 37.92 13.78
C SER A 264 -19.25 38.48 15.05
N HIS A 265 -19.21 37.70 16.13
CA HIS A 265 -19.73 38.15 17.44
C HIS A 265 -18.84 39.23 18.08
N GLU A 266 -17.51 39.06 18.06
CA GLU A 266 -16.56 40.02 18.66
C GLU A 266 -16.50 41.35 17.88
N LEU A 267 -16.74 41.35 16.56
CA LEU A 267 -16.88 42.61 15.77
C LEU A 267 -18.22 43.29 15.97
N ARG A 268 -19.31 42.51 16.13
CA ARG A 268 -20.67 43.08 16.26
C ARG A 268 -20.83 43.87 17.55
N THR A 269 -20.23 43.42 18.64
CA THR A 269 -20.34 44.07 19.95
C THR A 269 -19.84 45.52 19.96
N PRO A 270 -18.56 45.84 19.60
CA PRO A 270 -18.06 47.21 19.55
C PRO A 270 -18.80 48.07 18.54
N LEU A 271 -19.17 47.47 17.39
CA LEU A 271 -19.95 48.19 16.37
C LEU A 271 -21.32 48.62 16.89
N SER A 272 -22.01 47.76 17.65
CA SER A 272 -23.32 48.08 18.27
C SER A 272 -23.19 49.11 19.36
N ILE A 273 -22.11 49.12 20.15
CA ILE A 273 -21.81 50.12 21.15
C ILE A 273 -21.59 51.48 20.46
N LEU A 274 -20.75 51.48 19.42
CA LEU A 274 -20.44 52.68 18.64
C LEU A 274 -21.69 53.28 18.00
N GLN A 275 -22.57 52.43 17.42
CA GLN A 275 -23.83 52.85 16.84
C GLN A 275 -24.78 53.41 17.89
N GLY A 276 -24.94 52.74 19.04
CA GLY A 276 -25.82 53.20 20.13
C GLY A 276 -25.35 54.50 20.78
N GLU A 277 -24.03 54.70 20.92
CA GLU A 277 -23.47 55.95 21.40
C GLU A 277 -23.72 57.11 20.40
N LEU A 278 -23.53 56.88 19.11
CA LEU A 278 -23.82 57.80 18.03
C LEU A 278 -25.31 58.17 17.98
N GLU A 279 -26.21 57.16 18.01
CA GLU A 279 -27.66 57.40 18.03
C GLU A 279 -28.09 58.24 19.28
N SER A 280 -27.51 57.90 20.46
CA SER A 280 -27.77 58.65 21.70
C SER A 280 -27.37 60.13 21.63
N VAL A 281 -26.29 60.46 20.90
CA VAL A 281 -25.86 61.79 20.63
C VAL A 281 -26.78 62.48 19.60
N GLN A 282 -27.19 61.79 18.55
CA GLN A 282 -28.10 62.29 17.51
C GLN A 282 -29.48 62.58 18.05
N ASP A 283 -29.98 61.77 18.95
CA ASP A 283 -31.30 61.92 19.59
C ASP A 283 -31.28 62.95 20.73
N GLY A 284 -30.11 63.57 21.01
CA GLY A 284 -29.97 64.59 22.06
C GLY A 284 -30.02 64.05 23.49
N ILE A 285 -29.99 62.72 23.65
CA ILE A 285 -30.00 62.07 24.97
C ILE A 285 -28.65 62.20 25.66
N ARG A 286 -27.56 62.22 24.89
CA ARG A 286 -26.19 62.46 25.39
C ARG A 286 -25.61 63.69 24.73
N PRO A 287 -25.05 64.67 25.50
CA PRO A 287 -24.43 65.83 24.90
C PRO A 287 -23.15 65.44 24.14
N LEU A 288 -22.92 66.03 22.98
CA LEU A 288 -21.68 65.95 22.25
C LEU A 288 -20.61 66.79 22.96
N ASN A 289 -19.89 66.15 23.87
CA ASN A 289 -18.78 66.72 24.61
C ASN A 289 -17.49 65.97 24.37
N LYS A 290 -16.40 66.45 24.97
CA LYS A 290 -15.10 65.75 24.80
C LYS A 290 -15.11 64.28 25.29
N ASP A 291 -15.82 64.04 26.39
CA ASP A 291 -15.90 62.67 26.95
C ASP A 291 -16.63 61.75 26.02
N ALA A 292 -17.67 62.15 25.32
CA ALA A 292 -18.38 61.39 24.32
C ALA A 292 -17.51 61.12 23.08
N LEU A 293 -16.74 62.11 22.62
CA LEU A 293 -15.78 61.95 21.53
C LEU A 293 -14.64 61.04 21.92
N ASP A 294 -14.10 61.14 23.11
CA ASP A 294 -13.02 60.26 23.61
C ASP A 294 -13.52 58.81 23.74
N SER A 295 -14.77 58.56 24.16
CA SER A 295 -15.40 57.23 24.21
C SER A 295 -15.53 56.64 22.82
N LEU A 296 -16.10 57.37 21.85
CA LEU A 296 -16.23 56.95 20.46
C LEU A 296 -14.86 56.64 19.83
N HIS A 297 -13.88 57.52 20.06
CA HIS A 297 -12.51 57.32 19.55
C HIS A 297 -11.85 56.06 20.13
N ALA A 298 -12.00 55.81 21.45
CA ALA A 298 -11.47 54.64 22.11
C ALA A 298 -12.05 53.34 21.50
N GLU A 299 -13.36 53.32 21.17
CA GLU A 299 -14.01 52.17 20.55
C GLU A 299 -13.54 51.93 19.11
N VAL A 300 -13.31 53.01 18.33
CA VAL A 300 -12.73 52.92 16.98
C VAL A 300 -11.29 52.36 17.04
N VAL A 301 -10.48 52.84 17.98
CA VAL A 301 -9.10 52.35 18.18
C VAL A 301 -9.11 50.87 18.57
N HIS A 302 -10.04 50.49 19.46
CA HIS A 302 -10.21 49.10 19.86
C HIS A 302 -10.60 48.18 18.67
N LEU A 303 -11.56 48.63 17.84
CA LEU A 303 -12.00 47.89 16.65
C LEU A 303 -10.85 47.74 15.63
N ASN A 304 -10.07 48.78 15.40
CA ASN A 304 -8.91 48.73 14.52
C ASN A 304 -7.85 47.72 15.03
N ALA A 305 -7.56 47.71 16.33
CA ALA A 305 -6.64 46.74 16.93
C ALA A 305 -7.14 45.32 16.73
N LEU A 306 -8.44 45.07 16.96
CA LEU A 306 -9.05 43.75 16.74
C LEU A 306 -8.94 43.30 15.27
N VAL A 307 -9.21 44.20 14.31
CA VAL A 307 -9.07 43.88 12.86
C VAL A 307 -7.62 43.55 12.49
N ASN A 308 -6.65 44.30 13.03
CA ASN A 308 -5.23 44.06 12.79
C ASN A 308 -4.78 42.72 13.39
N ASP A 309 -5.21 42.39 14.62
CA ASP A 309 -4.93 41.09 15.26
C ASP A 309 -5.49 39.93 14.44
N LEU A 310 -6.72 40.07 13.92
CA LEU A 310 -7.35 39.06 13.06
C LEU A 310 -6.63 38.90 11.72
N HIS A 311 -6.22 40.02 11.11
CA HIS A 311 -5.46 39.98 9.86
C HIS A 311 -4.13 39.29 10.04
N GLU A 312 -3.40 39.55 11.13
CA GLU A 312 -2.13 38.91 11.45
C GLU A 312 -2.30 37.43 11.68
N LEU A 313 -3.29 37.01 12.47
CA LEU A 313 -3.59 35.59 12.69
C LEU A 313 -3.94 34.88 11.38
N SER A 314 -4.69 35.51 10.49
CA SER A 314 -5.03 34.98 9.18
C SER A 314 -3.79 34.77 8.30
N LEU A 315 -2.86 35.74 8.28
CA LEU A 315 -1.59 35.59 7.54
C LEU A 315 -0.71 34.46 8.10
N THR A 316 -0.70 34.31 9.44
CA THR A 316 0.05 33.23 10.10
C THR A 316 -0.51 31.86 9.70
N ASP A 317 -1.84 31.70 9.69
CA ASP A 317 -2.51 30.44 9.30
C ASP A 317 -2.24 30.06 7.86
N MET A 318 -2.14 31.03 6.98
CA MET A 318 -1.78 30.76 5.58
C MET A 318 -0.29 30.52 5.37
N GLY A 319 0.54 30.62 6.42
CA GLY A 319 2.01 30.56 6.29
C GLY A 319 2.59 31.72 5.46
N ALA A 320 1.80 32.79 5.26
CA ALA A 320 2.18 33.94 4.44
C ALA A 320 2.94 35.02 5.23
N LEU A 321 2.97 34.91 6.56
CA LEU A 321 3.69 35.84 7.41
C LEU A 321 5.21 35.54 7.33
N VAL A 322 5.94 36.44 6.72
CA VAL A 322 7.40 36.35 6.61
C VAL A 322 8.04 37.00 7.82
N TYR A 323 8.83 36.23 8.58
CA TYR A 323 9.59 36.72 9.73
C TYR A 323 10.99 37.14 9.29
N GLU A 324 11.38 38.40 9.54
CA GLU A 324 12.73 38.90 9.28
C GLU A 324 13.69 38.56 10.44
N LYS A 325 14.09 37.33 10.54
CA LYS A 325 14.97 36.85 11.62
C LYS A 325 16.41 37.35 11.42
N LYS A 326 16.89 38.18 12.37
CA LYS A 326 18.27 38.69 12.44
C LYS A 326 18.85 38.47 13.83
N GLN A 327 20.16 38.56 13.99
CA GLN A 327 20.80 38.54 15.30
C GLN A 327 20.34 39.82 16.08
N LEU A 328 19.77 39.59 17.24
CA LEU A 328 19.23 40.68 18.08
C LEU A 328 19.61 40.46 19.55
N ASN A 329 19.53 41.54 20.33
CA ASN A 329 19.64 41.53 21.77
C ASN A 329 18.25 41.40 22.39
N LEU A 330 17.92 40.19 22.88
CA LEU A 330 16.62 39.86 23.47
C LEU A 330 16.38 40.68 24.76
N THR A 331 17.39 40.82 25.61
CA THR A 331 17.28 41.61 26.86
C THR A 331 16.91 43.04 26.56
N GLY A 332 17.57 43.66 25.57
CA GLY A 332 17.25 45.06 25.17
C GLY A 332 15.82 45.22 24.69
N ILE A 333 15.26 44.25 23.97
CA ILE A 333 13.86 44.29 23.53
C ILE A 333 12.90 44.22 24.72
N ILE A 334 13.19 43.35 25.70
CA ILE A 334 12.34 43.26 26.92
C ILE A 334 12.45 44.53 27.77
N GLU A 335 13.65 45.04 27.95
CA GLU A 335 13.87 46.33 28.67
C GLU A 335 13.10 47.45 28.01
N GLN A 336 13.12 47.56 26.70
CA GLN A 336 12.34 48.56 25.94
C GLN A 336 10.84 48.39 26.16
N SER A 337 10.32 47.16 26.16
CA SER A 337 8.90 46.88 26.48
C SER A 337 8.56 47.36 27.91
N PHE A 338 9.46 47.06 28.86
CA PHE A 338 9.26 47.51 30.25
C PHE A 338 9.20 49.01 30.38
N GLU A 339 10.13 49.74 29.77
CA GLU A 339 10.14 51.21 29.77
C GLU A 339 8.85 51.76 29.17
N MET A 340 8.39 51.24 28.05
CA MET A 340 7.19 51.67 27.36
C MET A 340 5.92 51.47 28.22
N HIS A 341 5.86 50.39 29.01
CA HIS A 341 4.69 50.06 29.83
C HIS A 341 4.75 50.58 31.27
N GLN A 342 5.86 51.20 31.71
CA GLN A 342 6.00 51.80 33.05
C GLN A 342 4.87 52.80 33.40
N PRO A 343 4.45 53.72 32.47
CA PRO A 343 3.36 54.64 32.79
C PRO A 343 2.02 53.91 33.01
N LEU A 344 1.75 52.85 32.24
CA LEU A 344 0.56 52.05 32.36
C LEU A 344 0.56 51.25 33.68
N ALA A 345 1.68 50.64 34.04
CA ALA A 345 1.83 49.94 35.32
C ALA A 345 1.61 50.88 36.52
N LYS A 346 2.20 52.07 36.48
CA LYS A 346 1.98 53.09 37.51
C LYS A 346 0.52 53.52 37.63
N LYS A 347 -0.19 53.65 36.50
CA LYS A 347 -1.62 53.99 36.50
C LYS A 347 -2.47 52.92 37.17
N HIS A 348 -2.02 51.62 37.11
CA HIS A 348 -2.70 50.50 37.73
C HIS A 348 -2.10 50.12 39.11
N ASP A 349 -1.19 50.96 39.67
CA ASP A 349 -0.48 50.69 40.94
C ASP A 349 0.27 49.36 40.97
N LEU A 350 0.94 48.98 39.85
CA LEU A 350 1.66 47.75 39.71
C LEU A 350 3.17 47.95 39.80
N LYS A 351 3.88 47.01 40.39
CA LYS A 351 5.35 46.99 40.44
C LYS A 351 5.87 46.04 39.36
N LEU A 352 6.64 46.60 38.41
CA LEU A 352 7.35 45.82 37.40
C LEU A 352 8.77 45.53 37.84
N SER A 353 9.23 44.31 37.73
CA SER A 353 10.62 43.88 38.00
C SER A 353 11.14 42.96 36.91
N LEU A 354 12.38 43.21 36.46
CA LEU A 354 13.07 42.39 35.49
C LEU A 354 14.37 41.86 36.10
N GLU A 355 14.53 40.59 36.13
CA GLU A 355 15.71 39.90 36.64
C GLU A 355 16.36 39.12 35.49
N ILE A 356 17.69 39.29 35.31
CA ILE A 356 18.42 38.62 34.22
C ILE A 356 19.50 37.77 34.87
N ASP A 357 19.38 36.47 34.72
CA ASP A 357 20.38 35.45 35.10
C ASP A 357 21.08 34.98 33.84
N SER A 358 22.20 35.57 33.52
CA SER A 358 22.98 35.26 32.33
C SER A 358 24.46 35.05 32.72
N SER A 359 25.07 34.08 32.08
CA SER A 359 26.52 33.82 32.16
C SER A 359 27.36 34.97 31.50
N ASN A 360 26.74 35.84 30.73
CA ASN A 360 27.39 36.99 30.10
C ASN A 360 27.52 38.14 31.10
N PRO A 361 28.76 38.69 31.32
CA PRO A 361 28.98 39.82 32.25
C PRO A 361 28.14 41.04 31.96
N ASN A 362 27.77 41.29 30.68
CA ASN A 362 26.94 42.41 30.26
C ASN A 362 25.46 42.10 30.35
N LYS A 363 25.07 40.91 30.81
CA LYS A 363 23.66 40.43 30.86
C LYS A 363 22.92 40.50 29.52
N GLU A 364 23.64 40.59 28.39
CA GLU A 364 23.04 40.58 27.04
C GLU A 364 22.82 39.13 26.59
N ILE A 365 21.58 38.80 26.28
CA ILE A 365 21.18 37.51 25.68
C ILE A 365 20.87 37.77 24.22
N ARG A 366 21.64 37.14 23.33
CA ARG A 366 21.49 37.25 21.88
C ARG A 366 20.86 36.03 21.28
N MET A 367 19.91 36.23 20.38
CA MET A 367 19.27 35.17 19.63
C MET A 367 18.96 35.59 18.19
N LEU A 368 18.67 34.61 17.33
CA LEU A 368 18.16 34.83 15.99
C LEU A 368 16.64 35.01 16.06
N GLY A 369 16.14 36.17 15.69
CA GLY A 369 14.70 36.50 15.78
C GLY A 369 14.29 37.72 14.99
N ASP A 370 12.99 37.94 14.93
CA ASP A 370 12.38 39.20 14.40
C ASP A 370 12.11 40.13 15.54
N ALA A 371 12.82 41.28 15.56
CA ALA A 371 12.76 42.27 16.65
C ALA A 371 11.34 42.84 16.86
N ASN A 372 10.65 43.17 15.77
CA ASN A 372 9.31 43.74 15.84
C ASN A 372 8.30 42.71 16.42
N ARG A 373 8.42 41.47 16.04
CA ARG A 373 7.53 40.42 16.53
C ARG A 373 7.82 40.05 17.99
N LEU A 374 9.07 39.98 18.38
CA LEU A 374 9.43 39.77 19.79
C LEU A 374 9.02 40.96 20.66
N GLN A 375 9.14 42.21 20.16
CA GLN A 375 8.62 43.36 20.83
C GLN A 375 7.11 43.22 21.06
N GLN A 376 6.35 42.88 20.03
CA GLN A 376 4.90 42.61 20.08
C GLN A 376 4.54 41.52 21.10
N LEU A 377 5.33 40.43 21.15
CA LEU A 377 5.15 39.35 22.15
C LEU A 377 5.21 39.91 23.58
N PHE A 378 6.26 40.69 23.89
CA PHE A 378 6.44 41.23 25.25
C PHE A 378 5.44 42.35 25.58
N ASP A 379 5.11 43.16 24.61
CA ASP A 379 4.07 44.22 24.77
C ASP A 379 2.70 43.57 25.07
N ASN A 380 2.32 42.50 24.36
CA ASN A 380 1.10 41.77 24.63
C ASN A 380 1.07 41.14 26.03
N LEU A 381 2.19 40.57 26.48
CA LEU A 381 2.32 39.97 27.82
C LEU A 381 2.23 41.05 28.90
N LEU A 382 2.96 42.17 28.75
CA LEU A 382 2.91 43.28 29.69
C LEU A 382 1.53 43.92 29.76
N GLN A 383 0.92 44.18 28.61
CA GLN A 383 -0.43 44.72 28.55
C GLN A 383 -1.45 43.80 29.22
N ASN A 384 -1.29 42.47 29.02
CA ASN A 384 -2.12 41.46 29.66
C ASN A 384 -1.95 41.48 31.18
N SER A 385 -0.70 41.49 31.68
CA SER A 385 -0.41 41.55 33.10
C SER A 385 -0.95 42.88 33.71
N CYS A 386 -0.73 44.03 33.07
CA CYS A 386 -1.27 45.35 33.56
C CYS A 386 -2.79 45.36 33.59
N ARG A 387 -3.47 44.65 32.74
CA ARG A 387 -4.94 44.61 32.65
C ARG A 387 -5.58 43.70 33.69
N TYR A 388 -4.96 42.56 33.98
CA TYR A 388 -5.58 41.47 34.77
C TYR A 388 -5.04 41.37 36.19
N THR A 389 -3.87 41.92 36.50
CA THR A 389 -3.36 41.99 37.86
C THR A 389 -4.12 43.02 38.70
N ASP A 390 -4.43 42.68 39.92
CA ASP A 390 -5.10 43.59 40.86
C ASP A 390 -4.18 44.75 41.26
N PRO A 391 -4.74 45.96 41.54
CA PRO A 391 -3.93 47.11 42.01
C PRO A 391 -3.09 46.76 43.24
N GLY A 392 -1.86 47.28 43.30
CA GLY A 392 -0.88 46.95 44.35
C GLY A 392 -0.11 45.66 44.09
N GLY A 393 -0.38 44.99 42.96
CA GLY A 393 0.27 43.71 42.60
C GLY A 393 1.66 43.86 42.00
N ASP A 394 2.31 42.70 41.85
CA ASP A 394 3.64 42.56 41.29
C ASP A 394 3.61 41.83 39.96
N VAL A 395 4.40 42.30 38.98
CA VAL A 395 4.71 41.62 37.73
C VAL A 395 6.23 41.41 37.68
N ARG A 396 6.66 40.18 37.65
CA ARG A 396 8.08 39.80 37.65
C ARG A 396 8.42 39.01 36.39
N VAL A 397 9.49 39.39 35.74
CA VAL A 397 10.04 38.66 34.61
C VAL A 397 11.46 38.21 34.96
N LEU A 398 11.69 36.92 34.85
CA LEU A 398 13.00 36.28 35.02
C LEU A 398 13.45 35.73 33.67
N ILE A 399 14.62 36.16 33.22
CA ILE A 399 15.26 35.63 32.01
C ILE A 399 16.48 34.83 32.45
N SER A 400 16.54 33.56 32.09
CA SER A 400 17.70 32.70 32.40
C SER A 400 18.32 32.15 31.13
N GLU A 401 19.68 32.22 31.11
CA GLU A 401 20.53 31.66 30.06
C GLU A 401 21.72 30.93 30.69
N ASN A 402 21.76 29.62 30.55
CA ASN A 402 22.85 28.78 31.06
C ASN A 402 23.59 28.04 29.93
N GLY A 403 24.65 28.62 29.42
CA GLY A 403 25.55 28.01 28.44
C GLY A 403 24.80 27.63 27.14
N ASN A 404 24.78 26.34 26.79
CA ASN A 404 24.13 25.84 25.59
C ASN A 404 22.63 25.50 25.76
N ASN A 405 22.07 25.77 26.93
CA ASN A 405 20.67 25.52 27.21
C ASN A 405 19.74 26.53 26.50
N PRO A 406 18.48 26.18 26.27
CA PRO A 406 17.49 27.14 25.72
C PRO A 406 17.40 28.37 26.62
N VAL A 407 17.16 29.54 26.02
CA VAL A 407 16.80 30.75 26.75
C VAL A 407 15.41 30.56 27.32
N VAL A 408 15.27 30.73 28.63
CA VAL A 408 14.00 30.60 29.34
C VAL A 408 13.58 31.96 29.89
N ILE A 409 12.37 32.35 29.56
CA ILE A 409 11.71 33.57 30.09
C ILE A 409 10.54 33.09 30.93
N GLU A 410 10.57 33.42 32.21
CA GLU A 410 9.49 33.14 33.15
C GLU A 410 8.81 34.45 33.53
N TRP A 411 7.55 34.56 33.21
CA TRP A 411 6.71 35.73 33.41
C TRP A 411 5.72 35.44 34.52
N PHE A 412 5.76 36.20 35.61
CA PHE A 412 4.91 36.01 36.78
C PHE A 412 4.08 37.24 37.02
N ASP A 413 2.81 37.08 37.26
CA ASP A 413 1.97 38.11 37.83
C ASP A 413 1.35 37.67 39.17
N SER A 414 0.86 38.63 39.94
CA SER A 414 0.14 38.38 41.16
C SER A 414 -1.37 38.30 40.91
N LYS A 415 -2.17 38.08 41.97
CA LYS A 415 -3.63 37.86 41.89
C LYS A 415 -4.33 38.86 40.94
N PRO A 416 -5.47 38.44 40.33
CA PRO A 416 -6.12 37.12 40.44
C PRO A 416 -5.46 36.07 39.57
N GLY A 417 -5.58 34.79 39.97
CA GLY A 417 -5.12 33.65 39.17
C GLY A 417 -6.20 33.18 38.18
N VAL A 418 -5.86 32.11 37.47
CA VAL A 418 -6.74 31.44 36.51
C VAL A 418 -7.02 30.03 37.00
N ASP A 419 -8.24 29.51 36.83
CA ASP A 419 -8.58 28.14 37.21
C ASP A 419 -7.77 27.12 36.40
N VAL A 420 -7.44 25.95 36.98
CA VAL A 420 -6.69 24.88 36.35
C VAL A 420 -7.30 24.43 35.00
N LYS A 421 -8.62 24.35 34.93
CA LYS A 421 -9.38 23.97 33.72
C LYS A 421 -9.17 24.92 32.55
N ASP A 422 -8.83 26.20 32.82
CA ASP A 422 -8.72 27.25 31.83
C ASP A 422 -7.27 27.46 31.35
N LEU A 423 -6.28 27.03 32.14
CA LEU A 423 -4.85 27.24 31.85
C LEU A 423 -4.44 26.68 30.45
N GLY A 424 -4.94 25.52 30.06
CA GLY A 424 -4.64 24.91 28.76
C GLY A 424 -5.27 25.62 27.57
N ARG A 425 -6.26 26.50 27.82
CA ARG A 425 -7.04 27.20 26.80
C ARG A 425 -6.69 28.68 26.65
N LEU A 426 -5.81 29.19 27.50
CA LEU A 426 -5.45 30.65 27.50
C LEU A 426 -4.84 31.10 26.16
N PHE A 427 -4.27 30.21 25.40
CA PHE A 427 -3.68 30.47 24.09
C PHE A 427 -4.67 30.22 22.94
N ASP A 428 -5.88 29.68 23.24
CA ASP A 428 -6.93 29.55 22.24
C ASP A 428 -7.39 30.93 21.77
N ARG A 429 -7.70 31.06 20.49
CA ARG A 429 -8.18 32.30 19.89
C ARG A 429 -9.51 32.75 20.50
N LEU A 430 -9.65 34.02 20.81
CA LEU A 430 -10.85 34.61 21.38
C LEU A 430 -11.27 34.03 22.74
N TYR A 431 -10.41 33.21 23.35
CA TYR A 431 -10.68 32.60 24.63
C TYR A 431 -10.52 33.61 25.76
N ARG A 432 -11.51 33.67 26.66
CA ARG A 432 -11.53 34.55 27.85
C ARG A 432 -12.10 33.76 29.03
N VAL A 433 -11.43 33.81 30.18
CA VAL A 433 -11.81 33.09 31.41
C VAL A 433 -13.18 33.48 31.93
N ASP A 434 -13.61 34.78 31.81
CA ASP A 434 -14.90 35.27 32.22
C ASP A 434 -15.46 36.28 31.22
N ALA A 435 -16.38 35.82 30.36
CA ALA A 435 -17.05 36.69 29.37
C ALA A 435 -17.98 37.76 30.01
N SER A 436 -18.44 37.54 31.27
CA SER A 436 -19.43 38.39 31.93
C SER A 436 -18.87 39.46 32.86
N ARG A 437 -17.74 39.18 33.53
CA ARG A 437 -17.16 40.11 34.54
C ARG A 437 -16.18 41.14 33.96
N ASN A 438 -15.66 40.94 32.77
CA ASN A 438 -14.54 41.73 32.22
C ASN A 438 -14.86 42.54 30.95
N ARG A 439 -16.14 42.76 30.60
CA ARG A 439 -16.48 43.65 29.46
C ARG A 439 -15.93 45.08 29.63
N SER A 440 -15.87 45.55 30.85
CA SER A 440 -15.31 46.90 31.15
C SER A 440 -13.78 46.95 31.11
N LYS A 441 -13.08 45.82 31.23
CA LYS A 441 -11.60 45.76 31.18
C LYS A 441 -11.05 45.57 29.77
N GLY A 442 -11.92 45.36 28.74
CA GLY A 442 -11.58 45.29 27.31
C GLY A 442 -10.42 44.32 26.96
N GLY A 443 -10.57 43.53 25.91
CA GLY A 443 -9.50 42.67 25.38
C GLY A 443 -10.06 41.68 24.38
N SER A 444 -9.40 41.58 23.22
CA SER A 444 -9.85 40.76 22.08
C SER A 444 -9.79 39.26 22.34
N GLY A 445 -9.05 38.82 23.38
CA GLY A 445 -8.73 37.39 23.54
C GLY A 445 -7.78 36.84 22.47
N LEU A 446 -7.19 37.73 21.66
CA LEU A 446 -6.26 37.34 20.59
C LEU A 446 -4.78 37.48 20.99
N GLY A 447 -4.48 38.35 21.96
CA GLY A 447 -3.09 38.71 22.34
C GLY A 447 -2.24 37.47 22.74
N LEU A 448 -2.76 36.54 23.57
CA LEU A 448 -2.02 35.33 23.95
C LEU A 448 -1.91 34.34 22.80
N ALA A 449 -2.88 34.24 21.91
CA ALA A 449 -2.80 33.44 20.70
C ALA A 449 -1.71 33.97 19.75
N ILE A 450 -1.60 35.30 19.60
CA ILE A 450 -0.51 35.96 18.87
C ILE A 450 0.84 35.64 19.52
N CYS A 451 0.94 35.71 20.85
CA CYS A 451 2.13 35.33 21.58
C CYS A 451 2.57 33.90 21.26
N GLN A 452 1.64 32.96 21.25
CA GLN A 452 1.93 31.56 20.91
C GLN A 452 2.46 31.43 19.48
N ASN A 453 1.84 32.09 18.51
CA ASN A 453 2.28 32.06 17.11
C ASN A 453 3.68 32.65 16.95
N ILE A 454 3.98 33.78 17.58
CA ILE A 454 5.30 34.40 17.54
C ILE A 454 6.35 33.47 18.14
N VAL A 455 6.09 32.86 19.28
CA VAL A 455 7.01 31.91 19.95
C VAL A 455 7.22 30.69 19.08
N GLN A 456 6.18 30.09 18.50
CA GLN A 456 6.29 28.95 17.59
C GLN A 456 7.05 29.29 16.31
N ALA A 457 6.83 30.47 15.73
CA ALA A 457 7.58 30.93 14.56
C ALA A 457 9.09 31.09 14.86
N HIS A 458 9.46 31.32 16.13
CA HIS A 458 10.85 31.33 16.61
C HIS A 458 11.31 29.96 17.11
N GLU A 459 10.58 28.87 16.78
CA GLU A 459 10.89 27.49 17.15
C GLU A 459 10.89 27.29 18.68
N GLY A 460 10.23 28.18 19.42
CA GLY A 460 10.09 28.14 20.86
C GLY A 460 8.81 27.43 21.33
N THR A 461 8.68 27.32 22.64
CA THR A 461 7.48 26.83 23.31
C THR A 461 7.00 27.84 24.34
N ILE A 462 5.68 27.99 24.48
CA ILE A 462 5.06 28.81 25.49
C ILE A 462 4.06 27.96 26.28
N THR A 463 4.04 28.11 27.61
CA THR A 463 3.13 27.39 28.52
C THR A 463 2.65 28.27 29.63
N ALA A 464 1.45 28.02 30.16
CA ALA A 464 0.84 28.74 31.28
C ALA A 464 0.67 27.82 32.48
N ASN A 465 0.97 28.36 33.67
CA ASN A 465 0.85 27.66 34.95
C ASN A 465 0.44 28.66 36.06
N HIS A 466 0.20 28.19 37.26
CA HIS A 466 -0.01 29.07 38.41
C HIS A 466 1.28 29.80 38.80
N SER A 467 1.17 31.09 39.06
CA SER A 467 2.25 31.87 39.59
C SER A 467 2.42 31.67 41.10
N PRO A 468 3.64 31.57 41.60
CA PRO A 468 3.90 31.58 43.07
C PRO A 468 3.46 32.89 43.71
N LEU A 469 3.24 33.97 42.92
CA LEU A 469 2.69 35.25 43.39
C LEU A 469 1.15 35.22 43.49
N GLY A 470 0.52 34.13 43.13
CA GLY A 470 -0.92 33.90 43.20
C GLY A 470 -1.70 34.21 41.93
N GLY A 471 -1.05 34.60 40.86
CA GLY A 471 -1.62 34.88 39.53
C GLY A 471 -1.25 33.85 38.49
N LEU A 472 -0.90 34.29 37.28
CA LEU A 472 -0.49 33.50 36.12
C LEU A 472 1.04 33.46 35.99
N LYS A 473 1.58 32.31 35.67
CA LYS A 473 2.95 32.14 35.22
C LYS A 473 2.97 31.72 33.77
N VAL A 474 3.57 32.53 32.89
CA VAL A 474 3.85 32.19 31.51
C VAL A 474 5.32 31.86 31.37
N THR A 475 5.62 30.69 30.82
CA THR A 475 7.02 30.22 30.58
C THR A 475 7.24 30.10 29.08
N ILE A 476 8.25 30.83 28.57
CA ILE A 476 8.68 30.80 27.17
C ILE A 476 10.06 30.20 27.10
N ARG A 477 10.28 29.32 26.16
CA ARG A 477 11.58 28.68 25.90
C ARG A 477 11.94 28.85 24.43
N PHE A 478 13.05 29.52 24.15
CA PHE A 478 13.61 29.61 22.80
C PHE A 478 14.82 28.71 22.67
N PRO A 479 14.88 27.89 21.57
CA PRO A 479 16.05 27.05 21.33
C PRO A 479 17.27 27.91 21.08
N ARG A 480 18.41 27.53 21.66
CA ARG A 480 19.68 28.15 21.33
C ARG A 480 20.24 27.45 20.09
N ARG A 481 20.35 28.14 18.98
CA ARG A 481 21.18 27.67 17.88
C ARG A 481 22.65 27.95 18.23
N PRO A 482 23.56 26.95 18.18
CA PRO A 482 24.98 27.23 18.32
C PRO A 482 25.37 28.28 17.26
N ASN A 483 26.17 29.26 17.64
CA ASN A 483 26.72 30.26 16.73
C ASN A 483 27.26 29.53 15.48
N GLN A 484 26.61 29.64 14.36
CA GLN A 484 27.28 29.52 13.08
C GLN A 484 28.12 30.80 12.96
N VAL A 485 29.35 30.71 13.44
CA VAL A 485 30.41 31.68 13.13
C VAL A 485 30.58 31.59 11.62
N ALA A 486 30.22 32.65 10.91
CA ALA A 486 30.49 32.82 9.49
C ALA A 486 32.02 33.01 9.28
#